data_bb2026623a03fa31b35e6f03b4a4864c
#
_entry.id   bb2026623a03fa31b35e6f03b4a4864c
#
_cell.length_a   1.000
_cell.length_b   1.000
_cell.length_c   1.000
_cell.angle_alpha   90.00
_cell.angle_beta   90.00
_cell.angle_gamma   90.00
#
_symmetry.space_group_name_H-M   'P 1'
#
loop_
_entity.id
_entity.type
_entity.pdbx_description
1 polymer ?
#
loop_
_entity_poly.entity_id
_entity_poly.type
_entity_poly.pdbx_seq_one_letter_code
_entity_poly.pdbx_strand_id
1 'polypeptide(L)' 'MDDTPEKSIQKRIYELQIEHRDLDEVVDRLAVQHDVDQLMMRRLKLRKLRLKDQISLLKSELIPDLDA' A
#
# COMPACT_ATOMS: atom_id res chain seq x y z
N MET A 1 13.83 24.00 -1.99
CA MET A 1 13.13 22.73 -1.99
C MET A 1 12.35 22.55 -0.70
N ASP A 2 11.12 22.33 -0.87
CA ASP A 2 10.20 22.23 0.23
C ASP A 2 10.18 20.82 0.80
N ASP A 3 11.16 20.50 1.60
CA ASP A 3 11.19 19.19 2.25
C ASP A 3 10.58 19.27 3.63
N THR A 4 9.32 19.70 3.68
CA THR A 4 8.61 19.62 4.95
C THR A 4 8.29 18.17 5.26
N PRO A 5 8.26 17.80 6.55
CA PRO A 5 7.88 16.42 6.92
C PRO A 5 6.53 16.01 6.37
N GLU A 6 5.59 16.94 6.32
CA GLU A 6 4.26 16.64 5.78
C GLU A 6 4.30 16.28 4.30
N LYS A 7 5.08 17.03 3.50
CA LYS A 7 5.20 16.74 2.09
C LYS A 7 5.91 15.42 1.84
N SER A 8 6.92 15.10 2.63
CA SER A 8 7.60 13.82 2.53
C SER A 8 6.67 12.66 2.83
N ILE A 9 5.83 12.79 3.83
CA ILE A 9 4.85 11.76 4.19
C ILE A 9 3.82 11.62 3.07
N GLN A 10 3.32 12.73 2.56
CA GLN A 10 2.33 12.71 1.47
C GLN A 10 2.89 12.04 0.23
N LYS A 11 4.13 12.34 -0.12
CA LYS A 11 4.79 11.72 -1.25
C LYS A 11 4.93 10.21 -1.05
N ARG A 12 5.32 9.81 0.17
CA ARG A 12 5.45 8.39 0.48
C ARG A 12 4.11 7.68 0.41
N ILE A 13 3.06 8.29 0.92
CA ILE A 13 1.71 7.72 0.83
C ILE A 13 1.32 7.52 -0.64
N TYR A 14 1.57 8.50 -1.46
CA TYR A 14 1.24 8.42 -2.88
C TYR A 14 1.98 7.26 -3.56
N GLU A 15 3.27 7.14 -3.29
CA GLU A 15 4.09 6.05 -3.84
C GLU A 15 3.56 4.69 -3.41
N LEU A 16 3.23 4.56 -2.14
CA LEU A 16 2.69 3.32 -1.60
C LEU A 16 1.32 2.98 -2.17
N GLN A 17 0.49 4.00 -2.41
CA GLN A 17 -0.81 3.79 -3.02
C GLN A 17 -0.70 3.28 -4.45
N ILE A 18 0.28 3.79 -5.20
CA ILE A 18 0.53 3.29 -6.55
C ILE A 18 0.99 1.83 -6.50
N GLU A 19 1.92 1.50 -5.61
CA GLU A 19 2.38 0.12 -5.45
C GLU A 19 1.23 -0.80 -5.06
N HIS A 20 0.38 -0.36 -4.14
CA HIS A 20 -0.75 -1.15 -3.71
C HIS A 20 -1.72 -1.41 -4.87
N ARG A 21 -1.99 -0.38 -5.66
CA ARG A 21 -2.87 -0.50 -6.81
C ARG A 21 -2.32 -1.45 -7.85
N ASP A 22 -1.03 -1.32 -8.17
CA ASP A 22 -0.38 -2.17 -9.16
C ASP A 22 -0.39 -3.62 -8.70
N LEU A 23 -0.13 -3.85 -7.43
CA LEU A 23 -0.13 -5.19 -6.86
C LEU A 23 -1.52 -5.79 -6.85
N ASP A 24 -2.53 -4.98 -6.57
CA ASP A 24 -3.92 -5.40 -6.61
C ASP A 24 -4.32 -5.88 -8.01
N GLU A 25 -3.89 -5.16 -9.05
CA GLU A 25 -4.12 -5.57 -10.43
C GLU A 25 -3.45 -6.90 -10.75
N VAL A 26 -2.21 -7.08 -10.30
CA VAL A 26 -1.48 -8.33 -10.54
C VAL A 26 -2.20 -9.49 -9.86
N VAL A 27 -2.63 -9.30 -8.62
CA VAL A 27 -3.36 -10.34 -7.89
C VAL A 27 -4.65 -10.70 -8.61
N ASP A 28 -5.39 -9.70 -9.08
CA ASP A 28 -6.64 -9.94 -9.79
C ASP A 28 -6.43 -10.73 -11.09
N ARG A 29 -5.38 -10.39 -11.84
CA ARG A 29 -5.06 -11.11 -13.07
C ARG A 29 -4.65 -12.54 -12.81
N LEU A 30 -3.86 -12.76 -11.77
CA LEU A 30 -3.41 -14.10 -11.42
C LEU A 30 -4.56 -14.96 -10.89
N ALA A 31 -5.52 -14.34 -10.22
CA ALA A 31 -6.64 -15.07 -9.61
C ALA A 31 -7.52 -15.78 -10.64
N VAL A 32 -7.53 -15.32 -11.89
CA VAL A 32 -8.35 -15.93 -12.96
C VAL A 32 -7.59 -16.99 -13.77
N GLN A 33 -6.32 -17.20 -13.48
CA GLN A 33 -5.52 -18.19 -14.17
C GLN A 33 -5.72 -19.58 -13.58
N HIS A 34 -5.66 -20.60 -14.43
CA HIS A 34 -5.85 -21.99 -14.01
C HIS A 34 -4.68 -22.54 -13.21
N ASP A 35 -3.47 -22.14 -13.59
CA ASP A 35 -2.25 -22.67 -12.98
C ASP A 35 -1.56 -21.58 -12.16
N VAL A 36 -2.27 -21.10 -11.16
CA VAL A 36 -1.70 -20.09 -10.28
C VAL A 36 -0.81 -20.74 -9.24
N ASP A 37 0.39 -20.23 -9.07
CA ASP A 37 1.25 -20.60 -7.96
C ASP A 37 0.64 -20.04 -6.67
N GLN A 38 0.10 -20.92 -5.87
CA GLN A 38 -0.60 -20.53 -4.64
C GLN A 38 0.34 -19.89 -3.63
N LEU A 39 1.60 -20.30 -3.62
CA LEU A 39 2.57 -19.70 -2.72
C LEU A 39 2.88 -18.25 -3.14
N MET A 40 3.06 -18.04 -4.43
CA MET A 40 3.26 -16.68 -4.96
C MET A 40 2.05 -15.80 -4.68
N MET A 41 0.85 -16.33 -4.91
CA MET A 41 -0.38 -15.59 -4.66
C MET A 41 -0.47 -15.16 -3.19
N ARG A 42 -0.13 -16.05 -2.27
CA ARG A 42 -0.14 -15.74 -0.84
C ARG A 42 0.86 -14.64 -0.50
N ARG A 43 2.05 -14.69 -1.10
CA ARG A 43 3.06 -13.66 -0.89
C ARG A 43 2.60 -12.30 -1.39
N LEU A 44 1.98 -12.27 -2.56
CA LEU A 44 1.48 -11.02 -3.15
C LEU A 44 0.37 -10.43 -2.32
N LYS A 45 -0.54 -11.26 -1.84
CA LYS A 45 -1.62 -10.80 -0.96
C LYS A 45 -1.10 -10.25 0.35
N LEU A 46 -0.09 -10.91 0.92
CA LEU A 46 0.53 -10.44 2.14
C LEU A 46 1.23 -9.10 1.93
N ARG A 47 1.94 -8.96 0.81
CA ARG A 47 2.59 -7.69 0.48
C ARG A 47 1.56 -6.57 0.32
N LYS A 48 0.45 -6.86 -0.33
CA LYS A 48 -0.65 -5.91 -0.49
C LYS A 48 -1.16 -5.45 0.87
N LEU A 49 -1.33 -6.38 1.79
CA LEU A 49 -1.79 -6.07 3.13
C LEU A 49 -0.80 -5.20 3.87
N ARG A 50 0.49 -5.48 3.74
CA ARG A 50 1.54 -4.67 4.38
C ARG A 50 1.57 -3.25 3.83
N LEU A 51 1.39 -3.10 2.52
CA LEU A 51 1.33 -1.77 1.90
C LEU A 51 0.16 -0.98 2.44
N LYS A 52 -1.00 -1.62 2.57
CA LYS A 52 -2.18 -0.99 3.14
C LYS A 52 -1.93 -0.53 4.57
N ASP A 53 -1.27 -1.36 5.37
CA ASP A 53 -0.92 -1.03 6.75
C ASP A 53 0.01 0.19 6.81
N GLN A 54 1.02 0.22 5.96
CA GLN A 54 1.96 1.34 5.92
C GLN A 54 1.25 2.63 5.52
N ILE A 55 0.36 2.56 4.54
CA ILE A 55 -0.43 3.71 4.13
C ILE A 55 -1.26 4.23 5.30
N SER A 56 -1.92 3.33 6.01
CA SER A 56 -2.75 3.71 7.16
C SER A 56 -1.93 4.38 8.25
N LEU A 57 -0.75 3.84 8.54
CA LEU A 57 0.13 4.43 9.55
C LEU A 57 0.59 5.82 9.16
N LEU A 58 0.99 6.01 7.90
CA LEU A 58 1.44 7.31 7.43
C LEU A 58 0.32 8.33 7.40
N LYS A 59 -0.87 7.91 7.02
CA LYS A 59 -2.04 8.80 7.07
C LYS A 59 -2.35 9.23 8.49
N SER A 60 -2.19 8.31 9.43
CA SER A 60 -2.38 8.61 10.84
C SER A 60 -1.41 9.68 11.35
N GLU A 61 -0.19 9.70 10.82
CA GLU A 61 0.79 10.72 11.17
C GLU A 61 0.43 12.11 10.66
N LEU A 62 -0.27 12.18 9.52
CA LEU A 62 -0.68 13.46 8.95
C LEU A 62 -1.87 14.06 9.64
N ILE A 63 -2.74 13.22 10.20
CA ILE A 63 -3.97 13.69 10.85
C ILE A 63 -3.69 13.91 12.31
N PRO A 64 -3.84 15.15 12.82
CA PRO A 64 -3.69 15.38 14.24
C PRO A 64 -4.71 14.56 15.01
N ASP A 65 -4.29 14.09 16.16
CA ASP A 65 -5.17 13.32 17.03
C ASP A 65 -6.25 14.24 17.59
N LEU A 66 -7.42 14.19 17.00
CA LEU A 66 -8.54 15.01 17.40
C LEU A 66 -9.42 14.34 18.45
N ASP A 67 -9.10 13.12 18.76
CA ASP A 67 -9.82 12.38 19.79
C ASP A 67 -9.22 12.65 21.16
N ALA A 68 -9.53 13.75 21.64
CA ALA A 68 -9.11 14.07 22.99
C ALA A 68 -10.06 13.41 23.99
#